data_548a3c82d90cd29d43896d84e69ad93f
#
_entry.id   548a3c82d90cd29d43896d84e69ad93f
#
_cell.length_a   1.000
_cell.length_b   1.000
_cell.length_c   1.000
_cell.angle_alpha   90.00
_cell.angle_beta   90.00
_cell.angle_gamma   90.00
#
_symmetry.space_group_name_H-M   'P 1'
#
loop_
_entity.id
_entity.type
_entity.pdbx_description
1 polymer ?
#
loop_
_entity_poly.entity_id
_entity_poly.type
_entity_poly.pdbx_seq_one_letter_code
_entity_poly.pdbx_strand_id
1 'polypeptide(L)'
;MNILFIASEVESFVKTGGLADVAKALPLELKRAGHDVRIIIPGYSAISQREHGSIIASGVLSTEPQYVDVPYEIRQLYLADIPLYLVENKHYFERPSLYGENNNAYADNGERFAFFSAVTLQ
;
A
#
# COMPACT_ATOMS: atom_id res chain seq x y z
N MET A 1 21.68 -5.63 -0.73
CA MET A 1 20.69 -5.62 -1.83
C MET A 1 19.57 -4.65 -1.46
N ASN A 2 19.04 -3.98 -2.43
CA ASN A 2 17.90 -3.08 -2.23
C ASN A 2 16.63 -3.83 -2.59
N ILE A 3 15.69 -3.94 -1.64
CA ILE A 3 14.47 -4.74 -1.79
C ILE A 3 13.26 -3.85 -1.53
N LEU A 4 12.32 -3.80 -2.48
CA LEU A 4 11.00 -3.22 -2.27
C LEU A 4 9.99 -4.35 -2.15
N PHE A 5 9.37 -4.46 -0.98
CA PHE A 5 8.37 -5.47 -0.70
C PHE A 5 6.98 -4.89 -0.95
N ILE A 6 6.27 -5.43 -1.93
CA ILE A 6 4.97 -4.92 -2.37
C ILE A 6 3.88 -5.87 -1.88
N ALA A 7 2.92 -5.36 -1.14
CA ALA A 7 1.85 -6.18 -0.59
C ALA A 7 0.55 -5.39 -0.48
N SER A 8 -0.57 -6.09 -0.31
CA SER A 8 -1.86 -5.45 -0.11
C SER A 8 -2.21 -5.27 1.37
N GLU A 9 -1.48 -5.92 2.27
CA GLU A 9 -1.66 -5.76 3.71
C GLU A 9 -0.38 -6.12 4.46
N VAL A 10 -0.20 -5.52 5.63
CA VAL A 10 0.95 -5.76 6.53
C VAL A 10 0.44 -5.74 7.97
N GLU A 11 0.76 -6.78 8.74
CA GLU A 11 0.39 -6.87 10.15
C GLU A 11 0.95 -5.67 10.93
N SER A 12 0.25 -5.21 11.93
CA SER A 12 0.39 -3.97 12.70
C SER A 12 -0.26 -2.77 12.02
N PHE A 13 -0.45 -2.76 10.71
CA PHE A 13 -1.16 -1.69 10.01
C PHE A 13 -2.55 -2.13 9.57
N VAL A 14 -2.66 -3.15 8.73
CA VAL A 14 -3.92 -3.76 8.33
C VAL A 14 -3.73 -5.26 8.17
N LYS A 15 -4.70 -6.04 8.60
CA LYS A 15 -4.62 -7.50 8.50
C LYS A 15 -6.00 -8.10 8.27
N THR A 16 -6.11 -8.96 7.26
CA THR A 16 -7.28 -9.80 7.04
C THR A 16 -6.92 -11.29 7.07
N GLY A 17 -5.65 -11.64 6.85
CA GLY A 17 -5.21 -13.03 6.79
C GLY A 17 -3.71 -13.18 6.86
N GLY A 18 -3.23 -14.37 6.45
CA GLY A 18 -1.82 -14.74 6.57
C GLY A 18 -0.84 -13.91 5.75
N LEU A 19 -1.30 -13.27 4.67
CA LEU A 19 -0.43 -12.40 3.88
C LEU A 19 0.15 -11.28 4.74
N ALA A 20 -0.65 -10.68 5.62
CA ALA A 20 -0.20 -9.59 6.48
C ALA A 20 0.95 -10.04 7.40
N ASP A 21 0.90 -11.26 7.90
CA ASP A 21 1.95 -11.80 8.77
C ASP A 21 3.26 -11.98 8.01
N VAL A 22 3.21 -12.52 6.80
CA VAL A 22 4.39 -12.69 5.94
C VAL A 22 4.96 -11.34 5.54
N ALA A 23 4.10 -10.39 5.19
CA ALA A 23 4.51 -9.05 4.76
C ALA A 23 5.19 -8.25 5.87
N LYS A 24 5.02 -8.65 7.12
CA LYS A 24 5.76 -8.08 8.25
C LYS A 24 7.02 -8.90 8.56
N ALA A 25 6.88 -10.20 8.68
CA ALA A 25 7.95 -11.07 9.16
C ALA A 25 9.12 -11.14 8.18
N LEU A 26 8.85 -11.32 6.90
CA LEU A 26 9.90 -11.47 5.89
C LEU A 26 10.73 -10.19 5.72
N PRO A 27 10.15 -8.99 5.58
CA PRO A 27 10.96 -7.77 5.54
C PRO A 27 11.85 -7.56 6.77
N LEU A 28 11.35 -7.86 7.98
CA LEU A 28 12.14 -7.75 9.19
C LEU A 28 13.37 -8.68 9.16
N GLU A 29 13.19 -9.91 8.70
CA GLU A 29 14.30 -10.85 8.59
C GLU A 29 15.29 -10.45 7.49
N LEU A 30 14.81 -9.93 6.36
CA LEU A 30 15.69 -9.43 5.29
C LEU A 30 16.52 -8.25 5.77
N LYS A 31 15.93 -7.35 6.55
CA LYS A 31 16.67 -6.24 7.14
C LYS A 31 17.70 -6.73 8.13
N ARG A 32 17.35 -7.71 8.97
CA ARG A 32 18.28 -8.30 9.92
C ARG A 32 19.47 -8.94 9.21
N ALA A 33 19.25 -9.46 8.00
CA ALA A 33 20.31 -10.04 7.17
C ALA A 33 21.19 -8.98 6.47
N GLY A 34 20.91 -7.69 6.64
CA GLY A 34 21.76 -6.62 6.13
C GLY A 34 21.29 -5.97 4.83
N HIS A 35 20.05 -6.24 4.39
CA HIS A 35 19.52 -5.64 3.16
C HIS A 35 18.83 -4.30 3.46
N ASP A 36 18.83 -3.39 2.48
CA ASP A 36 18.01 -2.19 2.51
C ASP A 36 16.61 -2.60 2.05
N VAL A 37 15.68 -2.72 2.99
CA VAL A 37 14.32 -3.19 2.73
C VAL A 37 13.34 -2.06 2.93
N ARG A 38 12.39 -1.94 2.01
CA ARG A 38 11.28 -1.00 2.09
C ARG A 38 10.00 -1.72 1.73
N ILE A 39 8.88 -1.23 2.27
CA ILE A 39 7.57 -1.85 2.06
C ILE A 39 6.66 -0.82 1.42
N ILE A 40 5.80 -1.25 0.50
CA ILE A 40 4.76 -0.39 -0.07
C ILE A 40 3.42 -1.13 -0.08
N ILE A 41 2.39 -0.46 0.41
CA ILE A 41 1.02 -0.99 0.50
C ILE A 41 0.03 0.10 0.08
N PRO A 42 -1.24 -0.26 -0.24
CA PRO A 42 -2.27 0.75 -0.44
C PRO A 42 -2.55 1.53 0.84
N GLY A 43 -2.83 2.81 0.69
CA GLY A 43 -3.14 3.70 1.82
C GLY A 43 -4.61 3.64 2.21
N TYR A 44 -5.03 2.51 2.79
CA TYR A 44 -6.40 2.35 3.26
C TYR A 44 -6.76 3.36 4.35
N SER A 45 -8.03 3.78 4.40
CA SER A 45 -8.48 4.74 5.40
C SER A 45 -8.25 4.24 6.83
N ALA A 46 -8.32 2.93 7.06
CA ALA A 46 -8.03 2.35 8.36
C ALA A 46 -6.63 2.71 8.87
N ILE A 47 -5.67 2.90 7.97
CA ILE A 47 -4.32 3.31 8.32
C ILE A 47 -4.24 4.83 8.45
N SER A 48 -4.72 5.56 7.44
CA SER A 48 -4.59 7.02 7.39
C SER A 48 -5.32 7.72 8.54
N GLN A 49 -6.34 7.09 9.12
CA GLN A 49 -7.04 7.61 10.28
C GLN A 49 -6.27 7.46 11.59
N ARG A 50 -5.34 6.52 11.66
CA ARG A 50 -4.56 6.22 12.87
C ARG A 50 -3.13 6.75 12.83
N GLU A 51 -2.55 6.82 11.65
CA GLU A 51 -1.13 7.09 11.46
C GLU A 51 -0.95 8.39 10.67
N HIS A 52 -0.01 9.21 11.10
CA HIS A 52 0.31 10.49 10.44
C HIS A 52 1.76 10.46 9.98
N GLY A 53 1.96 10.12 8.72
CA GLY A 53 3.28 10.18 8.11
C GLY A 53 3.43 11.42 7.25
N SER A 54 4.60 11.57 6.65
CA SER A 54 4.89 12.68 5.74
C SER A 54 4.57 12.29 4.31
N ILE A 55 3.96 13.20 3.56
CA ILE A 55 3.79 13.02 2.11
C ILE A 55 5.15 13.29 1.47
N ILE A 56 5.71 12.29 0.80
CA ILE A 56 7.03 12.38 0.19
C ILE A 56 6.99 12.53 -1.32
N ALA A 57 5.85 12.23 -1.94
CA ALA A 57 5.68 12.35 -3.38
C ALA A 57 4.19 12.47 -3.71
N SER A 58 3.90 13.06 -4.86
CA SER A 58 2.55 13.13 -5.40
C SER A 58 2.64 13.20 -6.92
N GLY A 59 1.57 12.81 -7.60
CA GLY A 59 1.53 12.83 -9.05
C GLY A 59 0.18 12.41 -9.57
N VAL A 60 0.12 12.17 -10.86
CA VAL A 60 -1.06 11.62 -11.52
C VAL A 60 -0.65 10.40 -12.33
N LEU A 61 -1.51 9.39 -12.33
CA LEU A 61 -1.34 8.22 -13.17
C LEU A 61 -2.19 8.40 -14.42
N SER A 62 -1.55 8.33 -15.58
CA SER A 62 -2.22 8.39 -16.88
C SER A 62 -1.75 7.22 -17.71
N THR A 63 -2.45 6.12 -17.62
CA THR A 63 -2.20 4.91 -18.39
C THR A 63 -3.50 4.54 -19.09
N GLU A 64 -3.61 4.99 -20.32
CA GLU A 64 -4.83 4.76 -21.12
C GLU A 64 -5.04 3.28 -21.46
N PRO A 65 -6.29 2.91 -21.65
CA PRO A 65 -7.51 3.74 -21.57
C PRO A 65 -8.09 3.85 -20.16
N GLN A 66 -7.56 3.12 -19.20
CA GLN A 66 -8.19 2.89 -17.92
C GLN A 66 -7.99 4.03 -16.92
N TYR A 67 -6.79 4.64 -16.92
CA TYR A 67 -6.46 5.72 -15.99
C TYR A 67 -6.14 6.98 -16.76
N VAL A 68 -6.90 8.05 -16.51
CA VAL A 68 -6.67 9.37 -17.11
C VAL A 68 -6.57 10.38 -15.98
N ASP A 69 -5.35 10.89 -15.77
CA ASP A 69 -5.05 11.91 -14.74
C ASP A 69 -5.59 11.56 -13.36
N VAL A 70 -5.38 10.31 -12.93
CA VAL A 70 -5.81 9.85 -11.60
C VAL A 70 -4.75 10.25 -10.57
N PRO A 71 -5.10 11.10 -9.60
CA PRO A 71 -4.11 11.60 -8.64
C PRO A 71 -3.71 10.55 -7.62
N TYR A 72 -2.46 10.63 -7.17
CA TYR A 72 -1.99 9.83 -6.05
C TYR A 72 -1.03 10.63 -5.18
N GLU A 73 -0.93 10.21 -3.92
CA GLU A 73 0.08 10.69 -2.99
C GLU A 73 0.79 9.50 -2.38
N ILE A 74 2.07 9.66 -2.09
CA ILE A 74 2.85 8.65 -1.38
C ILE A 74 3.17 9.20 0.01
N ARG A 75 2.70 8.52 1.03
CA ARG A 75 2.95 8.86 2.43
C ARG A 75 3.96 7.88 3.02
N GLN A 76 4.90 8.37 3.80
CA GLN A 76 5.91 7.52 4.43
C GLN A 76 5.62 7.35 5.92
N LEU A 77 5.59 6.09 6.34
CA LEU A 77 5.54 5.65 7.72
C LEU A 77 6.74 4.73 7.98
N TYR A 78 6.78 4.10 9.13
CA TYR A 78 7.84 3.14 9.47
C TYR A 78 7.26 1.92 10.15
N LEU A 79 7.72 0.74 9.74
CA LEU A 79 7.54 -0.51 10.45
C LEU A 79 8.88 -0.83 11.12
N ALA A 80 8.97 -0.65 12.44
CA ALA A 80 10.26 -0.62 13.13
C ALA A 80 11.14 0.44 12.43
N ASP A 81 12.31 0.10 11.91
CA ASP A 81 13.15 1.03 11.17
C ASP A 81 13.01 0.89 9.65
N ILE A 82 12.03 0.15 9.18
CA ILE A 82 11.82 -0.07 7.75
C ILE A 82 10.87 1.01 7.23
N PRO A 83 11.27 1.81 6.21
CA PRO A 83 10.35 2.73 5.57
C PRO A 83 9.17 1.97 4.95
N LEU A 84 7.96 2.44 5.25
CA LEU A 84 6.72 1.89 4.71
C LEU A 84 5.98 2.99 3.98
N TYR A 85 5.71 2.76 2.70
CA TYR A 85 5.04 3.73 1.85
C TYR A 85 3.58 3.35 1.66
N LEU A 86 2.70 4.37 1.74
CA LEU A 86 1.29 4.23 1.46
C LEU A 86 0.98 4.91 0.13
N VAL A 87 0.37 4.18 -0.79
CA VAL A 87 -0.18 4.76 -2.01
C VAL A 87 -1.60 5.21 -1.72
N GLU A 88 -1.84 6.52 -1.71
CA GLU A 88 -3.13 7.10 -1.34
C GLU A 88 -3.90 7.60 -2.55
N ASN A 89 -5.18 7.27 -2.61
CA ASN A 89 -6.16 7.80 -3.53
C ASN A 89 -7.54 7.62 -2.90
N LYS A 90 -8.29 8.72 -2.75
CA LYS A 90 -9.59 8.68 -2.06
C LYS A 90 -10.57 7.72 -2.70
N HIS A 91 -10.69 7.75 -4.01
CA HIS A 91 -11.67 6.92 -4.72
C HIS A 91 -11.39 5.44 -4.53
N TYR A 92 -10.12 5.02 -4.59
CA TYR A 92 -9.78 3.60 -4.54
C TYR A 92 -9.60 3.06 -3.12
N PHE A 93 -9.06 3.84 -2.20
CA PHE A 93 -8.64 3.31 -0.92
C PHE A 93 -9.29 3.93 0.31
N GLU A 94 -10.00 5.06 0.18
CA GLU A 94 -10.76 5.62 1.30
C GLU A 94 -12.11 4.92 1.41
N ARG A 95 -12.08 3.67 1.90
CA ARG A 95 -13.25 2.80 2.00
C ARG A 95 -13.26 2.10 3.35
N PRO A 96 -14.44 1.61 3.80
CA PRO A 96 -14.58 0.99 5.13
C PRO A 96 -13.73 -0.27 5.32
N SER A 97 -13.49 -1.04 4.26
CA SER A 97 -12.75 -2.31 4.33
C SER A 97 -11.76 -2.42 3.19
N LEU A 98 -10.82 -3.37 3.32
CA LEU A 98 -9.74 -3.54 2.34
C LEU A 98 -10.24 -4.04 0.98
N TYR A 99 -11.06 -5.09 0.99
CA TYR A 99 -11.40 -5.83 -0.22
C TYR A 99 -12.90 -5.85 -0.56
N GLY A 100 -13.77 -5.51 0.36
CA GLY A 100 -15.20 -5.56 0.14
C GLY A 100 -16.03 -5.25 1.38
N GLU A 101 -17.35 -5.27 1.21
CA GLU A 101 -18.32 -5.04 2.28
C GLU A 101 -19.44 -6.06 2.20
N ASN A 102 -20.06 -6.37 3.36
CA ASN A 102 -21.23 -7.28 3.43
C ASN A 102 -20.98 -8.63 2.74
N ASN A 103 -19.78 -9.21 2.93
CA ASN A 103 -19.35 -10.47 2.31
C ASN A 103 -19.25 -10.42 0.78
N ASN A 104 -19.23 -9.23 0.20
CA ASN A 104 -19.05 -9.07 -1.25
C ASN A 104 -17.78 -8.25 -1.55
N ALA A 105 -16.95 -8.75 -2.45
CA ALA A 105 -15.79 -8.02 -2.93
C ALA A 105 -16.24 -6.76 -3.67
N TYR A 106 -15.44 -5.70 -3.58
CA TYR A 106 -15.68 -4.51 -4.39
C TYR A 106 -15.60 -4.86 -5.87
N ALA A 107 -16.57 -4.36 -6.66
CA ALA A 107 -16.63 -4.65 -8.09
C ALA A 107 -15.39 -4.15 -8.84
N ASP A 108 -14.73 -3.10 -8.33
CA ASP A 108 -13.57 -2.49 -8.96
C ASP A 108 -12.23 -2.95 -8.37
N ASN A 109 -12.18 -4.08 -7.66
CA ASN A 109 -10.92 -4.54 -7.06
C ASN A 109 -9.80 -4.72 -8.09
N GLY A 110 -10.10 -5.23 -9.28
CA GLY A 110 -9.09 -5.35 -10.33
C GLY A 110 -8.49 -4.01 -10.68
N GLU A 111 -9.32 -3.00 -10.86
CA GLU A 111 -8.89 -1.63 -11.17
C GLU A 111 -8.10 -1.01 -10.00
N ARG A 112 -8.57 -1.19 -8.78
CA ARG A 112 -7.92 -0.66 -7.58
C ARG A 112 -6.49 -1.16 -7.44
N PHE A 113 -6.29 -2.46 -7.53
CA PHE A 113 -4.97 -3.06 -7.33
C PHE A 113 -4.07 -2.92 -8.55
N ALA A 114 -4.64 -2.84 -9.74
CA ALA A 114 -3.87 -2.45 -10.92
C ALA A 114 -3.36 -1.01 -10.81
N PHE A 115 -4.19 -0.09 -10.29
CA PHE A 115 -3.77 1.28 -9.99
C PHE A 115 -2.62 1.30 -8.99
N PHE A 116 -2.74 0.58 -7.89
CA PHE A 116 -1.68 0.47 -6.88
C PHE A 116 -0.38 -0.04 -7.50
N SER A 117 -0.46 -1.09 -8.30
CA SER A 117 0.72 -1.66 -8.95
C SER A 117 1.37 -0.68 -9.92
N ALA A 118 0.56 0.02 -10.72
CA ALA A 118 1.06 0.99 -11.70
C ALA A 118 1.75 2.17 -11.01
N VAL A 119 1.16 2.72 -9.93
CA VAL A 119 1.78 3.80 -9.17
C VAL A 119 3.10 3.33 -8.56
N THR A 120 3.15 2.12 -8.05
CA THR A 120 4.37 1.55 -7.45
C THR A 120 5.53 1.52 -8.44
N LEU A 121 5.25 1.37 -9.74
CA LEU A 121 6.27 1.33 -10.78
C LEU A 121 6.71 2.72 -11.27
N GLN A 122 6.09 3.78 -10.78
CA GLN A 122 6.53 5.15 -11.11
C GLN A 122 7.79 5.54 -10.27
#